data_29a66c363b63f368064323a6107315ff
#
_entry.id   29a66c363b63f368064323a6107315ff
#
_cell.length_a   1.000
_cell.length_b   1.000
_cell.length_c   1.000
_cell.angle_alpha   90.00
_cell.angle_beta   90.00
_cell.angle_gamma   90.00
#
_symmetry.space_group_name_H-M   'P 1'
#
loop_
_entity.id
_entity.type
_entity.pdbx_description
1 polymer ?
#
loop_
_entity_poly.entity_id
_entity_poly.type
_entity_poly.pdbx_seq_one_letter_code
_entity_poly.pdbx_strand_id
1 'polypeptide(L)'
;MQSEAWRRPSWLGRLLRFVVTGMIATGIHVLVAVTLIAWLRTPPYIANPIAFVAATAFSYATNTVWSFASRMSRRTLHRYVCVAVFGLLATTAIAAAAEAASLDYRIGIALVIALVTPTTFVLHSAWTYRSIG
;
A
#
# COMPACT_ATOMS: atom_id res chain seq x y z
N MET A 1 15.97 36.09 -3.42
CA MET A 1 15.77 34.86 -2.58
C MET A 1 14.60 34.11 -3.20
N GLN A 2 14.92 33.17 -4.05
CA GLN A 2 13.90 32.30 -4.59
C GLN A 2 13.61 31.25 -3.51
N SER A 3 12.40 31.30 -2.94
CA SER A 3 11.87 30.22 -2.19
C SER A 3 12.01 28.95 -3.03
N GLU A 4 12.83 28.01 -2.62
CA GLU A 4 12.81 26.67 -3.17
C GLU A 4 11.42 26.10 -2.88
N ALA A 5 10.49 26.45 -3.75
CA ALA A 5 9.21 25.79 -3.76
C ALA A 5 9.53 24.30 -3.88
N TRP A 6 9.21 23.56 -2.86
CA TRP A 6 9.33 22.12 -2.81
C TRP A 6 8.78 21.56 -4.11
N ARG A 7 9.68 21.31 -5.07
CA ARG A 7 9.29 20.75 -6.37
C ARG A 7 8.61 19.43 -6.09
N ARG A 8 7.34 19.37 -6.41
CA ARG A 8 6.62 18.11 -6.35
C ARG A 8 7.42 17.09 -7.17
N PRO A 9 7.73 15.92 -6.61
CA PRO A 9 8.49 14.93 -7.35
C PRO A 9 7.82 14.62 -8.69
N SER A 10 8.63 14.33 -9.69
CA SER A 10 8.14 13.88 -11.01
C SER A 10 7.22 12.66 -10.82
N TRP A 11 6.39 12.37 -11.81
CA TRP A 11 5.52 11.20 -11.79
C TRP A 11 6.31 9.91 -11.51
N LEU A 12 7.45 9.74 -12.18
CA LEU A 12 8.35 8.59 -11.95
C LEU A 12 8.93 8.60 -10.54
N GLY A 13 9.33 9.75 -10.02
CA GLY A 13 9.82 9.89 -8.65
C GLY A 13 8.75 9.50 -7.62
N ARG A 14 7.50 9.89 -7.83
CA ARG A 14 6.37 9.47 -6.98
C ARG A 14 6.13 7.98 -7.02
N LEU A 15 6.17 7.40 -8.23
CA LEU A 15 6.00 5.95 -8.40
C LEU A 15 7.10 5.17 -7.68
N LEU A 16 8.37 5.56 -7.84
CA LEU A 16 9.49 4.90 -7.18
C LEU A 16 9.38 5.00 -5.66
N ARG A 17 9.05 6.16 -5.12
CA ARG A 17 8.83 6.33 -3.68
C ARG A 17 7.65 5.50 -3.17
N PHE A 18 6.58 5.43 -3.93
CA PHE A 18 5.42 4.62 -3.63
C PHE A 18 5.78 3.13 -3.57
N VAL A 19 6.54 2.63 -4.54
CA VAL A 19 7.00 1.23 -4.58
C VAL A 19 7.91 0.94 -3.37
N VAL A 20 8.87 1.80 -3.08
CA VAL A 20 9.76 1.64 -1.92
C VAL A 20 8.96 1.62 -0.62
N THR A 21 8.02 2.54 -0.45
CA THR A 21 7.12 2.57 0.72
C THR A 21 6.32 1.27 0.83
N GLY A 22 5.80 0.77 -0.28
CA GLY A 22 5.04 -0.50 -0.32
C GLY A 22 5.90 -1.69 0.09
N MET A 23 7.16 -1.75 -0.36
CA MET A 23 8.10 -2.80 0.05
C MET A 23 8.37 -2.77 1.56
N ILE A 24 8.61 -1.58 2.12
CA ILE A 24 8.84 -1.41 3.56
C ILE A 24 7.58 -1.76 4.34
N ALA A 25 6.40 -1.32 3.89
CA ALA A 25 5.12 -1.64 4.51
C ALA A 25 4.86 -3.16 4.53
N THR A 26 5.20 -3.85 3.45
CA THR A 26 5.12 -5.33 3.40
C THR A 26 6.05 -5.96 4.43
N GLY A 27 7.27 -5.46 4.55
CA GLY A 27 8.21 -5.90 5.59
C GLY A 27 7.66 -5.68 7.01
N ILE A 28 7.03 -4.54 7.27
CA ILE A 28 6.37 -4.24 8.55
C ILE A 28 5.21 -5.22 8.80
N HIS A 29 4.37 -5.48 7.79
CA HIS A 29 3.29 -6.46 7.90
C HIS A 29 3.82 -7.84 8.31
N VAL A 30 4.82 -8.35 7.60
CA VAL A 30 5.43 -9.66 7.89
C VAL A 30 6.03 -9.67 9.29
N LEU A 31 6.78 -8.64 9.65
CA LEU A 31 7.41 -8.54 10.97
C LEU A 31 6.39 -8.56 12.11
N VAL A 32 5.33 -7.75 11.99
CA VAL A 32 4.26 -7.69 13.00
C VAL A 32 3.50 -9.01 13.07
N ALA A 33 3.11 -9.57 11.93
CA ALA A 33 2.37 -10.84 11.88
C ALA A 33 3.19 -11.98 12.49
N VAL A 34 4.45 -12.13 12.10
CA VAL A 34 5.34 -13.18 12.63
C VAL A 34 5.57 -13.01 14.13
N THR A 35 5.80 -11.78 14.59
CA THR A 35 5.98 -11.49 16.01
C THR A 35 4.73 -11.91 16.81
N LEU A 36 3.54 -11.51 16.36
CA LEU A 36 2.29 -11.85 17.03
C LEU A 36 2.03 -13.37 17.03
N ILE A 37 2.26 -14.04 15.93
CA ILE A 37 1.97 -15.47 15.78
C ILE A 37 3.01 -16.32 16.53
N ALA A 38 4.31 -16.08 16.27
CA ALA A 38 5.37 -16.94 16.76
C ALA A 38 5.71 -16.69 18.25
N TRP A 39 5.68 -15.43 18.69
CA TRP A 39 6.13 -15.06 20.03
C TRP A 39 4.97 -14.88 21.01
N LEU A 40 3.88 -14.26 20.58
CA LEU A 40 2.71 -14.01 21.43
C LEU A 40 1.61 -15.06 21.25
N ARG A 41 1.82 -16.05 20.39
CA ARG A 41 0.87 -17.13 20.12
C ARG A 41 -0.52 -16.65 19.71
N THR A 42 -0.57 -15.49 19.06
CA THR A 42 -1.82 -14.91 18.56
C THR A 42 -2.30 -15.71 17.34
N PRO A 43 -3.58 -16.06 17.25
CA PRO A 43 -4.10 -16.73 16.06
C PRO A 43 -3.92 -15.89 14.79
N PRO A 44 -3.60 -16.52 13.63
CA PRO A 44 -3.36 -15.79 12.39
C PRO A 44 -4.50 -14.86 11.96
N TYR A 45 -5.75 -15.23 12.22
CA TYR A 45 -6.92 -14.41 11.86
C TYR A 45 -7.04 -13.11 12.68
N ILE A 46 -6.33 -13.01 13.81
CA ILE A 46 -6.19 -11.78 14.61
C ILE A 46 -4.89 -11.06 14.26
N ALA A 47 -3.79 -11.80 14.15
CA ALA A 47 -2.47 -11.23 13.88
C ALA A 47 -2.39 -10.50 12.52
N ASN A 48 -2.96 -11.09 11.48
CA ASN A 48 -2.91 -10.49 10.14
C ASN A 48 -3.67 -9.17 10.01
N PRO A 49 -4.89 -9.01 10.54
CA PRO A 49 -5.54 -7.69 10.58
C PRO A 49 -4.75 -6.63 11.34
N ILE A 50 -4.15 -6.97 12.47
CA ILE A 50 -3.30 -6.04 13.23
C ILE A 50 -2.08 -5.63 12.41
N ALA A 51 -1.42 -6.61 11.80
CA ALA A 51 -0.27 -6.36 10.91
C ALA A 51 -0.65 -5.48 9.71
N PHE A 52 -1.83 -5.72 9.12
CA PHE A 52 -2.36 -4.90 8.03
C PHE A 52 -2.59 -3.46 8.47
N VAL A 53 -3.20 -3.24 9.62
CA VAL A 53 -3.42 -1.88 10.16
C VAL A 53 -2.10 -1.17 10.40
N ALA A 54 -1.11 -1.82 11.00
CA ALA A 54 0.20 -1.25 11.25
C ALA A 54 0.92 -0.88 9.93
N ALA A 55 0.94 -1.78 8.96
CA ALA A 55 1.53 -1.55 7.65
C ALA A 55 0.83 -0.43 6.88
N THR A 56 -0.51 -0.40 6.94
CA THR A 56 -1.32 0.63 6.28
C THR A 56 -1.11 2.00 6.91
N ALA A 57 -1.02 2.09 8.22
CA ALA A 57 -0.75 3.35 8.93
C ALA A 57 0.63 3.92 8.54
N PHE A 58 1.66 3.08 8.52
CA PHE A 58 2.99 3.48 8.05
C PHE A 58 2.95 3.92 6.59
N SER A 59 2.33 3.12 5.73
CA SER A 59 2.23 3.39 4.29
C SER A 59 1.47 4.69 4.01
N TYR A 60 0.37 4.94 4.72
CA TYR A 60 -0.37 6.20 4.62
C TYR A 60 0.50 7.40 4.98
N ALA A 61 1.14 7.37 6.14
CA ALA A 61 1.96 8.48 6.59
C ALA A 61 3.11 8.77 5.62
N THR A 62 3.84 7.74 5.22
CA THR A 62 5.01 7.88 4.34
C THR A 62 4.59 8.28 2.92
N ASN A 63 3.57 7.66 2.35
CA ASN A 63 3.10 8.03 1.01
C ASN A 63 2.53 9.44 0.98
N THR A 64 1.76 9.83 1.97
CA THR A 64 1.17 11.16 2.02
C THR A 64 2.24 12.24 2.03
N VAL A 65 3.22 12.14 2.92
CA VAL A 65 4.23 13.18 3.10
C VAL A 65 5.34 13.07 2.06
N TRP A 66 5.85 11.87 1.82
CA TRP A 66 7.06 11.68 1.02
C TRP A 66 6.79 11.36 -0.45
N SER A 67 5.89 10.43 -0.75
CA SER A 67 5.63 10.03 -2.14
C SER A 67 4.81 11.08 -2.89
N PHE A 68 3.75 11.57 -2.28
CA PHE A 68 2.80 12.48 -2.92
C PHE A 68 2.93 13.94 -2.46
N ALA A 69 3.82 14.24 -1.51
CA ALA A 69 4.05 15.58 -0.96
C ALA A 69 2.73 16.30 -0.61
N SER A 70 1.83 15.60 0.07
CA SER A 70 0.49 16.05 0.43
C SER A 70 0.37 16.21 1.94
N ARG A 71 -0.76 16.78 2.39
CA ARG A 71 -1.05 16.93 3.81
C ARG A 71 -1.90 15.78 4.31
N MET A 72 -1.60 15.32 5.52
CA MET A 72 -2.45 14.37 6.22
C MET A 72 -3.75 15.03 6.64
N SER A 73 -4.89 14.39 6.33
CA SER A 73 -6.21 14.85 6.73
C SER A 73 -7.15 13.65 6.87
N ARG A 74 -8.28 13.83 7.55
CA ARG A 74 -9.30 12.77 7.64
C ARG A 74 -9.78 12.33 6.27
N ARG A 75 -9.86 13.26 5.32
CA ARG A 75 -10.28 12.97 3.95
C ARG A 75 -9.26 12.10 3.20
N THR A 76 -7.97 12.46 3.25
CA THR A 76 -6.92 11.65 2.62
C THR A 76 -6.78 10.29 3.30
N LEU A 77 -6.92 10.22 4.61
CA LEU A 77 -6.91 8.96 5.35
C LEU A 77 -8.06 8.04 4.91
N HIS A 78 -9.28 8.57 4.88
CA HIS A 78 -10.46 7.78 4.48
C HIS A 78 -10.30 7.23 3.06
N ARG A 79 -9.89 8.08 2.12
CA ARG A 79 -9.65 7.66 0.74
C ARG A 79 -8.51 6.66 0.62
N TYR A 80 -7.43 6.86 1.38
CA TYR A 80 -6.31 5.94 1.40
C TYR A 80 -6.74 4.55 1.87
N VAL A 81 -7.50 4.48 2.96
CA VAL A 81 -8.02 3.21 3.49
C VAL A 81 -8.92 2.52 2.47
N CYS A 82 -9.79 3.26 1.78
CA CYS A 82 -10.64 2.68 0.72
C CYS A 82 -9.80 2.05 -0.40
N VAL A 83 -8.74 2.72 -0.86
CA VAL A 83 -7.84 2.16 -1.88
C VAL A 83 -7.06 0.97 -1.34
N ALA A 84 -6.62 1.01 -0.09
CA ALA A 84 -5.92 -0.11 0.55
C ALA A 84 -6.81 -1.35 0.66
N VAL A 85 -8.06 -1.19 1.06
CA VAL A 85 -9.05 -2.28 1.11
C VAL A 85 -9.32 -2.82 -0.30
N PHE A 86 -9.50 -1.94 -1.28
CA PHE A 86 -9.63 -2.35 -2.68
C PHE A 86 -8.41 -3.17 -3.15
N GLY A 87 -7.20 -2.71 -2.86
CA GLY A 87 -5.96 -3.43 -3.18
C GLY A 87 -5.89 -4.80 -2.53
N LEU A 88 -6.31 -4.91 -1.27
CA LEU A 88 -6.39 -6.18 -0.55
C LEU A 88 -7.37 -7.15 -1.22
N LEU A 89 -8.57 -6.68 -1.54
CA LEU A 89 -9.59 -7.49 -2.22
C LEU A 89 -9.13 -7.92 -3.62
N ALA A 90 -8.53 -7.02 -4.39
CA ALA A 90 -7.99 -7.32 -5.71
C ALA A 90 -6.85 -8.36 -5.63
N THR A 91 -5.94 -8.20 -4.67
CA THR A 91 -4.86 -9.16 -4.42
C THR A 91 -5.40 -10.55 -4.10
N THR A 92 -6.38 -10.62 -3.20
CA THR A 92 -7.03 -11.88 -2.81
C THR A 92 -7.74 -12.53 -4.00
N ALA A 93 -8.47 -11.75 -4.80
CA ALA A 93 -9.17 -12.26 -5.98
C ALA A 93 -8.19 -12.79 -7.04
N ILE A 94 -7.09 -12.08 -7.31
CA ILE A 94 -6.07 -12.51 -8.27
C ILE A 94 -5.38 -13.80 -7.78
N ALA A 95 -5.02 -13.86 -6.50
CA ALA A 95 -4.40 -15.04 -5.91
C ALA A 95 -5.33 -16.25 -5.99
N ALA A 96 -6.60 -16.08 -5.64
CA ALA A 96 -7.62 -17.15 -5.74
C ALA A 96 -7.84 -17.61 -7.18
N ALA A 97 -7.90 -16.68 -8.14
CA ALA A 97 -8.04 -17.02 -9.55
C ALA A 97 -6.82 -17.78 -10.10
N ALA A 98 -5.62 -17.36 -9.71
CA ALA A 98 -4.37 -18.04 -10.09
C ALA A 98 -4.32 -19.47 -9.52
N GLU A 99 -4.72 -19.64 -8.26
CA GLU A 99 -4.82 -20.95 -7.63
C GLU A 99 -5.87 -21.84 -8.32
N ALA A 100 -7.06 -21.32 -8.60
CA ALA A 100 -8.11 -22.04 -9.32
C ALA A 100 -7.69 -22.46 -10.73
N ALA A 101 -6.83 -21.68 -11.39
CA ALA A 101 -6.24 -22.00 -12.69
C ALA A 101 -5.02 -22.93 -12.60
N SER A 102 -4.69 -23.43 -11.42
CA SER A 102 -3.53 -24.28 -11.15
C SER A 102 -2.19 -23.66 -11.59
N LEU A 103 -2.09 -22.34 -11.52
CA LEU A 103 -0.86 -21.63 -11.82
C LEU A 103 0.11 -21.71 -10.63
N ASP A 104 1.41 -21.69 -10.95
CA ASP A 104 2.43 -21.57 -9.91
C ASP A 104 2.21 -20.27 -9.10
N TYR A 105 2.40 -20.34 -7.76
CA TYR A 105 2.19 -19.19 -6.87
C TYR A 105 3.02 -17.96 -7.26
N ARG A 106 4.17 -18.16 -7.91
CA ARG A 106 5.04 -17.08 -8.39
C ARG A 106 4.37 -16.27 -9.49
N ILE A 107 3.57 -16.93 -10.34
CA ILE A 107 2.78 -16.27 -11.38
C ILE A 107 1.70 -15.41 -10.72
N GLY A 108 1.03 -15.93 -9.69
CA GLY A 108 0.06 -15.16 -8.91
C GLY A 108 0.68 -13.90 -8.30
N ILE A 109 1.86 -14.02 -7.69
CA ILE A 109 2.60 -12.87 -7.14
C ILE A 109 2.95 -11.85 -8.24
N ALA A 110 3.45 -12.33 -9.39
CA ALA A 110 3.79 -11.46 -10.51
C ALA A 110 2.57 -10.70 -11.05
N LEU A 111 1.41 -11.36 -11.14
CA LEU A 111 0.14 -10.74 -11.55
C LEU A 111 -0.31 -9.68 -10.56
N VAL A 112 -0.23 -9.95 -9.27
CA VAL A 112 -0.55 -8.97 -8.22
C VAL A 112 0.34 -7.73 -8.37
N ILE A 113 1.65 -7.91 -8.47
CA ILE A 113 2.58 -6.79 -8.63
C ILE A 113 2.29 -6.00 -9.91
N ALA A 114 2.07 -6.69 -11.03
CA ALA A 114 1.86 -6.06 -12.33
C ALA A 114 0.51 -5.33 -12.45
N LEU A 115 -0.52 -5.77 -11.74
CA LEU A 115 -1.88 -5.24 -11.87
C LEU A 115 -2.28 -4.35 -10.68
N VAL A 116 -2.03 -4.80 -9.45
CA VAL A 116 -2.51 -4.08 -8.24
C VAL A 116 -1.65 -2.87 -7.94
N THR A 117 -0.33 -2.97 -8.06
CA THR A 117 0.58 -1.86 -7.73
C THR A 117 0.35 -0.64 -8.62
N PRO A 118 0.32 -0.74 -9.97
CA PRO A 118 0.01 0.40 -10.83
C PRO A 118 -1.39 0.94 -10.60
N THR A 119 -2.38 0.06 -10.40
CA THR A 119 -3.78 0.46 -10.19
C THR A 119 -3.93 1.26 -8.91
N THR A 120 -3.38 0.79 -7.79
CA THR A 120 -3.44 1.52 -6.52
C THR A 120 -2.66 2.83 -6.58
N PHE A 121 -1.53 2.86 -7.27
CA PHE A 121 -0.79 4.11 -7.50
C PHE A 121 -1.62 5.14 -8.27
N VAL A 122 -2.28 4.73 -9.34
CA VAL A 122 -3.17 5.61 -10.13
C VAL A 122 -4.34 6.09 -9.29
N LEU A 123 -4.98 5.22 -8.51
CA LEU A 123 -6.08 5.58 -7.62
C LEU A 123 -5.64 6.58 -6.54
N HIS A 124 -4.46 6.38 -5.95
CA HIS A 124 -3.92 7.36 -4.99
C HIS A 124 -3.62 8.69 -5.67
N SER A 125 -3.00 8.68 -6.84
CA SER A 125 -2.67 9.90 -7.59
C SER A 125 -3.91 10.67 -8.05
N ALA A 126 -4.92 9.96 -8.56
CA ALA A 126 -6.09 10.57 -9.17
C ALA A 126 -7.21 10.89 -8.19
N TRP A 127 -7.27 10.19 -7.07
CA TRP A 127 -8.37 10.34 -6.12
C TRP A 127 -7.95 10.66 -4.69
N THR A 128 -7.06 9.87 -4.09
CA THR A 128 -6.65 10.07 -2.67
C THR A 128 -6.02 11.43 -2.47
N TYR A 129 -5.05 11.76 -3.31
CA TYR A 129 -4.24 12.99 -3.20
C TYR A 129 -4.60 14.06 -4.21
N ARG A 130 -5.75 13.94 -4.86
CA ARG A 130 -6.24 14.97 -5.73
C ARG A 130 -6.57 16.22 -4.90
N SER A 131 -5.84 17.30 -5.15
CA SER A 131 -6.19 18.61 -4.60
C SER A 131 -7.52 19.04 -5.18
N ILE A 132 -8.42 19.46 -4.30
CA ILE A 132 -9.61 20.20 -4.73
C ILE A 132 -9.16 21.64 -4.87
N GLY A 133 -9.05 22.02 -6.12
CA GLY A 133 -8.87 23.42 -6.46
C GLY A 133 -10.03 24.26 -6.01
#